data_22d62ecb0e1c828770cfe352b7a7bb47
#
_entry.id   22d62ecb0e1c828770cfe352b7a7bb47
#
_cell.length_a   1.000
_cell.length_b   1.000
_cell.length_c   1.000
_cell.angle_alpha   90.00
_cell.angle_beta   90.00
_cell.angle_gamma   90.00
#
_symmetry.space_group_name_H-M   'P 1'
#
loop_
_entity.id
_entity.type
_entity.pdbx_description
1 polymer ?
#
loop_
_entity_poly.entity_id
_entity_poly.type
_entity_poly.pdbx_seq_one_letter_code
_entity_poly.pdbx_strand_id
1 'polypeptide(L)'
;MKTIIQKSPHQRPLSTLSSRLKHALLIFGAVTLIAPSAGAMDNFNQAKKVLPSIYKELSSPTTIYCGCPLSIERNRLRLDLCACGYKVRKQAKRAARVEYEHVMPAWEFGHQLKCWQDGGRKRCTSGKNGDTKFKQMEGDLHNLFPSVGEVNGDRANFRFSEWNAVPTQYGQCEMVVDFKGRRAQPPKRSRGMIARAYLYMADKYGIRLSQAQSRLYQVWNRQYAPDDNECLRNELIAKVQGNDNPFVTKACALRK
;
A
#
# COMPACT_ATOMS: atom_id res chain seq x y z
N MET A 1 -32.96 -67.52 -76.85
CA MET A 1 -33.75 -68.62 -76.42
C MET A 1 -34.21 -68.39 -74.97
N LYS A 2 -35.60 -68.32 -74.80
CA LYS A 2 -36.38 -68.42 -73.55
C LYS A 2 -36.01 -67.46 -72.39
N THR A 3 -36.59 -66.28 -72.23
CA THR A 3 -37.75 -65.89 -71.42
C THR A 3 -38.02 -66.73 -70.19
N ILE A 4 -37.95 -66.14 -69.01
CA ILE A 4 -38.99 -66.37 -67.93
C ILE A 4 -39.05 -65.12 -67.07
N ILE A 5 -40.22 -64.59 -66.98
CA ILE A 5 -40.73 -63.52 -66.12
C ILE A 5 -41.08 -64.13 -64.75
N GLN A 6 -40.81 -63.49 -63.64
CA GLN A 6 -41.57 -63.75 -62.42
C GLN A 6 -41.76 -62.49 -61.57
N LYS A 7 -42.97 -62.36 -61.09
CA LYS A 7 -43.75 -61.26 -60.52
C LYS A 7 -43.26 -60.87 -59.12
N SER A 8 -43.40 -59.60 -58.87
CA SER A 8 -43.51 -58.94 -57.58
C SER A 8 -44.61 -59.53 -56.66
N PRO A 9 -44.48 -59.40 -55.33
CA PRO A 9 -45.62 -58.84 -54.58
C PRO A 9 -45.28 -57.85 -53.43
N HIS A 10 -46.18 -56.91 -53.36
CA HIS A 10 -46.75 -56.19 -52.23
C HIS A 10 -45.82 -55.41 -51.26
N GLN A 11 -45.93 -54.13 -51.50
CA GLN A 11 -45.69 -53.05 -50.54
C GLN A 11 -46.69 -53.07 -49.41
N ARG A 12 -46.22 -52.92 -48.16
CA ARG A 12 -47.01 -52.37 -47.03
C ARG A 12 -46.34 -51.10 -46.55
N PRO A 13 -47.12 -50.05 -46.21
CA PRO A 13 -46.54 -48.79 -45.75
C PRO A 13 -46.12 -48.87 -44.28
N LEU A 14 -44.91 -48.49 -43.98
CA LEU A 14 -44.39 -48.29 -42.61
C LEU A 14 -44.73 -46.88 -42.16
N SER A 15 -45.48 -46.83 -41.09
CA SER A 15 -45.85 -45.62 -40.35
C SER A 15 -44.65 -44.80 -39.89
N THR A 16 -44.73 -43.54 -40.20
CA THR A 16 -43.77 -42.50 -39.75
C THR A 16 -43.89 -42.29 -38.24
N LEU A 17 -42.90 -42.73 -37.48
CA LEU A 17 -42.72 -42.34 -36.08
C LEU A 17 -41.92 -41.05 -36.05
N SER A 18 -42.59 -39.91 -35.83
CA SER A 18 -42.00 -38.60 -35.60
C SER A 18 -41.37 -38.60 -34.22
N SER A 19 -40.06 -38.77 -34.11
CA SER A 19 -39.32 -38.52 -32.91
C SER A 19 -39.04 -37.01 -32.78
N ARG A 20 -39.82 -36.36 -31.94
CA ARG A 20 -39.55 -34.97 -31.54
C ARG A 20 -38.32 -34.96 -30.60
N LEU A 21 -37.15 -34.65 -31.15
CA LEU A 21 -35.92 -34.40 -30.39
C LEU A 21 -36.08 -33.04 -29.71
N LYS A 22 -36.40 -33.03 -28.42
CA LYS A 22 -36.40 -31.82 -27.61
C LYS A 22 -34.96 -31.38 -27.38
N HIS A 23 -34.51 -30.35 -28.09
CA HIS A 23 -33.23 -29.68 -27.78
C HIS A 23 -33.39 -28.91 -26.47
N ALA A 24 -32.90 -29.44 -25.38
CA ALA A 24 -32.72 -28.71 -24.16
C ALA A 24 -31.49 -27.77 -24.34
N LEU A 25 -31.79 -26.49 -24.57
CA LEU A 25 -30.77 -25.44 -24.58
C LEU A 25 -30.29 -25.22 -23.13
N LEU A 26 -29.16 -25.80 -22.78
CA LEU A 26 -28.47 -25.47 -21.55
C LEU A 26 -27.84 -24.08 -21.69
N ILE A 27 -28.53 -23.07 -21.17
CA ILE A 27 -28.00 -21.74 -21.02
C ILE A 27 -26.98 -21.80 -19.85
N PHE A 28 -25.71 -21.95 -20.18
CA PHE A 28 -24.62 -21.70 -19.24
C PHE A 28 -24.58 -20.19 -18.95
N GLY A 29 -25.25 -19.78 -17.89
CA GLY A 29 -25.11 -18.44 -17.36
C GLY A 29 -23.67 -18.27 -16.85
N ALA A 30 -22.84 -17.59 -17.63
CA ALA A 30 -21.52 -17.14 -17.16
C ALA A 30 -21.77 -16.13 -16.02
N VAL A 31 -21.64 -16.59 -14.77
CA VAL A 31 -21.54 -15.70 -13.62
C VAL A 31 -20.19 -15.01 -13.75
N THR A 32 -20.20 -13.82 -14.36
CA THR A 32 -19.05 -12.92 -14.30
C THR A 32 -18.90 -12.48 -12.85
N LEU A 33 -17.95 -13.11 -12.13
CA LEU A 33 -17.45 -12.59 -10.88
C LEU A 33 -16.81 -11.22 -11.18
N ILE A 34 -17.57 -10.16 -10.94
CA ILE A 34 -17.01 -8.80 -10.94
C ILE A 34 -16.08 -8.74 -9.72
N ALA A 35 -14.79 -9.01 -9.94
CA ALA A 35 -13.78 -8.70 -8.95
C ALA A 35 -13.89 -7.20 -8.64
N PRO A 36 -13.91 -6.79 -7.36
CA PRO A 36 -13.90 -5.38 -7.02
C PRO A 36 -12.67 -4.75 -7.69
N SER A 37 -12.88 -3.73 -8.51
CA SER A 37 -11.80 -3.01 -9.14
C SER A 37 -10.92 -2.42 -8.03
N ALA A 38 -9.66 -2.87 -7.97
CA ALA A 38 -8.65 -2.22 -7.14
C ALA A 38 -8.59 -0.76 -7.60
N GLY A 39 -8.89 0.17 -6.71
CA GLY A 39 -8.93 1.60 -7.01
C GLY A 39 -8.04 2.38 -6.05
N ALA A 40 -7.49 3.49 -6.53
CA ALA A 40 -6.73 4.41 -5.67
C ALA A 40 -7.51 4.72 -4.39
N MET A 41 -6.80 4.85 -3.26
CA MET A 41 -7.44 5.26 -2.01
C MET A 41 -8.00 6.68 -2.14
N ASP A 42 -9.30 6.84 -1.91
CA ASP A 42 -9.96 8.14 -2.04
C ASP A 42 -9.46 9.16 -1.02
N ASN A 43 -8.99 8.69 0.13
CA ASN A 43 -8.52 9.54 1.22
C ASN A 43 -7.83 8.76 2.34
N PHE A 44 -7.18 9.49 3.24
CA PHE A 44 -6.48 8.94 4.40
C PHE A 44 -7.38 8.12 5.37
N ASN A 45 -8.66 8.48 5.52
CA ASN A 45 -9.56 7.72 6.40
C ASN A 45 -9.84 6.32 5.84
N GLN A 46 -9.95 6.17 4.53
CA GLN A 46 -10.07 4.86 3.88
C GLN A 46 -8.77 4.07 4.04
N ALA A 47 -7.63 4.67 3.77
CA ALA A 47 -6.31 4.05 3.95
C ALA A 47 -6.11 3.50 5.37
N LYS A 48 -6.48 4.25 6.41
CA LYS A 48 -6.40 3.80 7.81
C LYS A 48 -7.25 2.56 8.12
N LYS A 49 -8.36 2.35 7.42
CA LYS A 49 -9.20 1.16 7.61
C LYS A 49 -8.61 -0.09 6.94
N VAL A 50 -7.84 0.11 5.87
CA VAL A 50 -7.25 -0.96 5.06
C VAL A 50 -5.90 -1.43 5.63
N LEU A 51 -5.07 -0.51 6.13
CA LEU A 51 -3.71 -0.84 6.59
C LEU A 51 -3.64 -2.01 7.59
N PRO A 52 -4.53 -2.15 8.60
CA PRO A 52 -4.45 -3.29 9.51
C PRO A 52 -4.54 -4.65 8.83
N SER A 53 -5.36 -4.80 7.78
CA SER A 53 -5.48 -6.06 7.04
C SER A 53 -4.20 -6.39 6.26
N ILE A 54 -3.52 -5.40 5.70
CA ILE A 54 -2.22 -5.58 5.04
C ILE A 54 -1.16 -6.03 6.05
N TYR A 55 -1.09 -5.36 7.21
CA TYR A 55 -0.09 -5.69 8.24
C TYR A 55 -0.35 -7.04 8.92
N LYS A 56 -1.58 -7.54 8.91
CA LYS A 56 -1.94 -8.87 9.40
C LYS A 56 -1.27 -10.01 8.61
N GLU A 57 -1.06 -9.81 7.32
CA GLU A 57 -0.46 -10.82 6.42
C GLU A 57 1.08 -10.86 6.49
N LEU A 58 1.71 -9.87 7.14
CA LEU A 58 3.17 -9.82 7.28
C LEU A 58 3.63 -10.75 8.41
N SER A 59 4.75 -11.45 8.19
CA SER A 59 5.29 -12.43 9.16
C SER A 59 5.77 -11.78 10.46
N SER A 60 6.35 -10.60 10.38
CA SER A 60 6.91 -9.87 11.53
C SER A 60 6.67 -8.36 11.38
N PRO A 61 5.40 -7.90 11.48
CA PRO A 61 5.09 -6.50 11.29
C PRO A 61 5.66 -5.64 12.41
N THR A 62 6.34 -4.54 12.04
CA THR A 62 6.94 -3.61 12.99
C THR A 62 6.67 -2.15 12.61
N THR A 63 6.87 -1.25 13.58
CA THR A 63 6.84 0.20 13.35
C THR A 63 8.04 0.65 12.53
N ILE A 64 7.85 1.61 11.61
CA ILE A 64 8.89 2.00 10.64
C ILE A 64 10.18 2.49 11.29
N TYR A 65 10.12 3.32 12.32
CA TYR A 65 11.34 3.90 12.92
C TYR A 65 11.91 3.05 14.03
N CYS A 66 11.09 2.64 15.00
CA CYS A 66 11.58 1.99 16.22
C CYS A 66 11.64 0.47 16.15
N GLY A 67 10.99 -0.17 15.15
CA GLY A 67 10.92 -1.61 15.05
C GLY A 67 10.13 -2.29 16.15
N CYS A 68 9.27 -1.55 16.83
CA CYS A 68 8.41 -2.14 17.82
C CYS A 68 7.46 -3.12 17.15
N PRO A 69 7.33 -4.36 17.68
CA PRO A 69 6.41 -5.35 17.13
C PRO A 69 4.97 -4.83 17.11
N LEU A 70 4.24 -5.22 16.08
CA LEU A 70 2.84 -4.89 15.91
C LEU A 70 1.98 -6.14 16.03
N SER A 71 0.89 -6.05 16.77
CA SER A 71 -0.20 -7.01 16.75
C SER A 71 -1.47 -6.38 16.17
N ILE A 72 -2.41 -7.22 15.74
CA ILE A 72 -3.68 -6.77 15.19
C ILE A 72 -4.81 -7.24 16.07
N GLU A 73 -5.51 -6.29 16.72
CA GLU A 73 -6.65 -6.55 17.59
C GLU A 73 -7.88 -5.81 17.08
N ARG A 74 -8.98 -6.51 16.83
CA ARG A 74 -10.25 -5.92 16.37
C ARG A 74 -10.04 -4.96 15.18
N ASN A 75 -9.24 -5.38 14.20
CA ASN A 75 -8.85 -4.61 13.01
C ASN A 75 -8.14 -3.27 13.34
N ARG A 76 -7.36 -3.25 14.42
CA ARG A 76 -6.51 -2.11 14.80
C ARG A 76 -5.11 -2.59 15.10
N LEU A 77 -4.11 -1.84 14.68
CA LEU A 77 -2.72 -2.08 15.04
C LEU A 77 -2.47 -1.68 16.48
N ARG A 78 -1.77 -2.57 17.21
CA ARG A 78 -1.24 -2.35 18.54
C ARG A 78 0.26 -2.49 18.50
N LEU A 79 0.96 -1.75 19.33
CA LEU A 79 2.43 -1.81 19.40
C LEU A 79 2.87 -2.27 20.79
N ASP A 80 3.98 -2.98 20.83
CA ASP A 80 4.66 -3.35 22.07
C ASP A 80 5.93 -2.51 22.22
N LEU A 81 5.87 -1.53 23.11
CA LEU A 81 6.99 -0.62 23.39
C LEU A 81 8.10 -1.31 24.20
N CYS A 82 7.73 -2.26 25.06
CA CYS A 82 8.69 -2.97 25.90
C CYS A 82 9.56 -3.89 25.03
N ALA A 83 8.96 -4.63 24.11
CA ALA A 83 9.68 -5.57 23.25
C ALA A 83 10.74 -4.90 22.34
N CYS A 84 10.57 -3.61 22.02
CA CYS A 84 11.55 -2.85 21.26
C CYS A 84 12.46 -1.95 22.11
N GLY A 85 12.40 -2.05 23.43
CA GLY A 85 13.21 -1.24 24.34
C GLY A 85 12.99 0.27 24.21
N TYR A 86 11.79 0.66 23.74
CA TYR A 86 11.42 2.07 23.58
C TYR A 86 11.32 2.78 24.93
N LYS A 87 11.92 3.95 25.06
CA LYS A 87 11.75 4.84 26.21
C LYS A 87 11.02 6.11 25.82
N VAL A 88 9.94 6.43 26.56
CA VAL A 88 9.17 7.64 26.33
C VAL A 88 10.02 8.87 26.59
N ARG A 89 10.07 9.81 25.64
CA ARG A 89 10.78 11.06 25.80
C ARG A 89 9.98 12.11 26.57
N LYS A 90 8.73 12.38 26.19
CA LYS A 90 7.86 13.41 26.79
C LYS A 90 6.35 13.09 26.76
N GLN A 91 5.88 12.32 25.78
CA GLN A 91 4.46 12.20 25.48
C GLN A 91 3.94 10.76 25.61
N ALA A 92 3.89 10.23 26.86
CA ALA A 92 3.50 8.83 27.13
C ALA A 92 2.18 8.42 26.46
N LYS A 93 1.13 9.25 26.55
CA LYS A 93 -0.16 8.98 25.91
C LYS A 93 -0.07 8.89 24.39
N ARG A 94 0.84 9.62 23.77
CA ARG A 94 1.06 9.58 22.33
C ARG A 94 1.95 8.41 21.95
N ALA A 95 2.99 8.13 22.73
CA ALA A 95 3.87 6.98 22.55
C ALA A 95 3.10 5.65 22.56
N ALA A 96 2.10 5.51 23.42
CA ALA A 96 1.25 4.31 23.52
C ALA A 96 0.33 4.07 22.31
N ARG A 97 0.33 4.93 21.30
CA ARG A 97 -0.55 4.81 20.12
C ARG A 97 0.25 4.51 18.88
N VAL A 98 -0.29 3.63 18.03
CA VAL A 98 0.15 3.56 16.63
C VAL A 98 -0.43 4.77 15.89
N GLU A 99 0.43 5.53 15.26
CA GLU A 99 0.04 6.55 14.27
C GLU A 99 0.54 6.13 12.89
N TYR A 100 -0.25 6.45 11.88
CA TYR A 100 0.18 6.20 10.49
C TYR A 100 0.99 7.39 10.01
N GLU A 101 2.28 7.13 9.86
CA GLU A 101 3.26 8.09 9.40
C GLU A 101 3.13 8.30 7.89
N HIS A 102 3.04 9.55 7.47
CA HIS A 102 3.31 9.94 6.09
C HIS A 102 4.82 10.15 5.94
N VAL A 103 5.51 9.15 5.36
CA VAL A 103 6.97 9.19 5.19
C VAL A 103 7.38 10.45 4.41
N MET A 104 6.78 10.71 3.26
CA MET A 104 6.74 12.06 2.69
C MET A 104 5.60 12.82 3.37
N PRO A 105 5.88 13.88 4.16
CA PRO A 105 4.85 14.56 4.93
C PRO A 105 3.79 15.24 4.08
N ALA A 106 2.57 15.32 4.60
CA ALA A 106 1.46 16.01 3.92
C ALA A 106 1.81 17.46 3.54
N TRP A 107 2.63 18.13 4.33
CA TRP A 107 3.14 19.46 4.01
C TRP A 107 3.98 19.45 2.72
N GLU A 108 4.84 18.45 2.53
CA GLU A 108 5.78 18.42 1.39
C GLU A 108 5.03 18.26 0.05
N PHE A 109 4.01 17.44 -0.02
CA PHE A 109 3.22 17.28 -1.24
C PHE A 109 2.02 18.23 -1.35
N GLY A 110 1.64 18.93 -0.25
CA GLY A 110 0.43 19.73 -0.20
C GLY A 110 0.63 21.23 -0.21
N HIS A 111 1.72 21.75 0.37
CA HIS A 111 1.85 23.19 0.68
C HIS A 111 1.79 24.13 -0.54
N GLN A 112 2.08 23.63 -1.74
CA GLN A 112 1.98 24.40 -2.99
C GLN A 112 0.58 24.34 -3.63
N LEU A 113 -0.31 23.46 -3.15
CA LEU A 113 -1.67 23.39 -3.68
C LEU A 113 -2.52 24.57 -3.21
N LYS A 114 -3.41 25.05 -4.09
CA LYS A 114 -4.32 26.16 -3.78
C LYS A 114 -5.11 25.93 -2.50
N CYS A 115 -5.66 24.72 -2.31
CA CYS A 115 -6.41 24.39 -1.10
C CYS A 115 -5.59 24.53 0.18
N TRP A 116 -4.28 24.24 0.11
CA TRP A 116 -3.39 24.37 1.27
C TRP A 116 -3.11 25.86 1.58
N GLN A 117 -2.88 26.65 0.58
CA GLN A 117 -2.67 28.09 0.71
C GLN A 117 -3.92 28.80 1.27
N ASP A 118 -5.13 28.31 0.90
CA ASP A 118 -6.40 28.88 1.35
C ASP A 118 -6.82 28.48 2.78
N GLY A 119 -6.23 27.46 3.39
CA GLY A 119 -6.62 27.01 4.73
C GLY A 119 -5.96 25.72 5.21
N GLY A 120 -4.78 25.40 4.70
CA GLY A 120 -3.95 24.29 5.11
C GLY A 120 -4.56 22.92 4.82
N ARG A 121 -4.04 21.90 5.51
CA ARG A 121 -4.49 20.51 5.34
C ARG A 121 -6.01 20.35 5.50
N LYS A 122 -6.61 21.06 6.44
CA LYS A 122 -8.06 20.99 6.70
C LYS A 122 -8.86 21.37 5.45
N ARG A 123 -8.45 22.43 4.74
CA ARG A 123 -9.13 22.86 3.51
C ARG A 123 -8.98 21.81 2.39
N CYS A 124 -7.79 21.23 2.23
CA CYS A 124 -7.54 20.20 1.22
C CYS A 124 -8.35 18.91 1.47
N THR A 125 -8.63 18.56 2.72
CA THR A 125 -9.36 17.34 3.08
C THR A 125 -10.87 17.54 3.24
N SER A 126 -11.39 18.79 3.17
CA SER A 126 -12.79 19.10 3.50
C SER A 126 -13.80 18.53 2.51
N GLY A 127 -14.48 17.44 2.87
CA GLY A 127 -15.65 16.88 2.19
C GLY A 127 -15.58 16.90 0.65
N LYS A 128 -16.66 17.29 0.00
CA LYS A 128 -16.76 17.42 -1.47
C LYS A 128 -15.92 18.56 -2.04
N ASN A 129 -15.62 19.58 -1.23
CA ASN A 129 -14.88 20.77 -1.64
C ASN A 129 -13.37 20.65 -1.44
N GLY A 130 -12.87 19.53 -0.98
CA GLY A 130 -11.45 19.28 -0.84
C GLY A 130 -10.79 18.95 -2.18
N ASP A 131 -9.48 19.04 -2.20
CA ASP A 131 -8.67 18.72 -3.38
C ASP A 131 -8.53 17.21 -3.55
N THR A 132 -8.98 16.67 -4.68
CA THR A 132 -8.96 15.24 -4.96
C THR A 132 -7.55 14.70 -5.05
N LYS A 133 -6.63 15.43 -5.71
CA LYS A 133 -5.23 15.02 -5.83
C LYS A 133 -4.55 14.97 -4.46
N PHE A 134 -4.81 15.96 -3.60
CA PHE A 134 -4.30 15.94 -2.23
C PHE A 134 -4.81 14.73 -1.44
N LYS A 135 -6.10 14.44 -1.50
CA LYS A 135 -6.70 13.29 -0.79
C LYS A 135 -6.12 11.95 -1.25
N GLN A 136 -5.87 11.80 -2.55
CA GLN A 136 -5.21 10.60 -3.10
C GLN A 136 -3.78 10.48 -2.60
N MET A 137 -2.98 11.56 -2.63
CA MET A 137 -1.61 11.57 -2.08
C MET A 137 -1.58 11.26 -0.58
N GLU A 138 -2.53 11.83 0.16
CA GLU A 138 -2.65 11.61 1.61
C GLU A 138 -3.11 10.19 1.97
N GLY A 139 -3.89 9.55 1.09
CA GLY A 139 -4.37 8.19 1.24
C GLY A 139 -3.45 7.11 0.66
N ASP A 140 -2.39 7.48 -0.03
CA ASP A 140 -1.53 6.51 -0.72
C ASP A 140 -0.81 5.58 0.26
N LEU A 141 -1.14 4.29 0.16
CA LEU A 141 -0.65 3.25 1.06
C LEU A 141 0.87 3.05 0.99
N HIS A 142 1.51 3.35 -0.14
CA HIS A 142 2.97 3.25 -0.28
C HIS A 142 3.72 4.33 0.51
N ASN A 143 3.03 5.41 0.91
CA ASN A 143 3.59 6.48 1.74
C ASN A 143 3.20 6.37 3.23
N LEU A 144 2.34 5.40 3.61
CA LEU A 144 1.78 5.27 4.95
C LEU A 144 2.37 4.08 5.70
N PHE A 145 2.99 4.34 6.84
CA PHE A 145 3.60 3.30 7.68
C PHE A 145 3.20 3.46 9.15
N PRO A 146 2.98 2.36 9.89
CA PRO A 146 2.78 2.45 11.34
C PRO A 146 4.04 2.97 12.03
N SER A 147 3.86 3.88 12.94
CA SER A 147 4.92 4.46 13.76
C SER A 147 4.48 4.59 15.22
N VAL A 148 5.45 4.63 16.15
CA VAL A 148 5.21 5.09 17.52
C VAL A 148 4.75 6.54 17.45
N GLY A 149 3.57 6.84 18.03
CA GLY A 149 2.95 8.13 17.86
C GLY A 149 3.80 9.31 18.36
N GLU A 150 4.57 9.14 19.45
CA GLU A 150 5.48 10.19 19.92
C GLU A 150 6.56 10.50 18.87
N VAL A 151 7.18 9.48 18.29
CA VAL A 151 8.23 9.63 17.27
C VAL A 151 7.68 10.27 16.00
N ASN A 152 6.47 9.85 15.58
CA ASN A 152 5.76 10.49 14.46
C ASN A 152 5.56 11.99 14.72
N GLY A 153 5.09 12.35 15.93
CA GLY A 153 4.90 13.75 16.30
C GLY A 153 6.18 14.56 16.37
N ASP A 154 7.22 14.00 16.91
CA ASP A 154 8.52 14.64 17.05
C ASP A 154 9.20 14.84 15.69
N ARG A 155 9.10 13.85 14.79
CA ARG A 155 9.58 13.96 13.43
C ARG A 155 8.85 15.05 12.63
N ALA A 156 7.55 15.24 12.88
CA ALA A 156 6.74 16.26 12.22
C ALA A 156 6.90 16.25 10.68
N ASN A 157 7.27 17.39 10.08
CA ASN A 157 7.62 17.51 8.66
C ASN A 157 9.13 17.71 8.43
N PHE A 158 9.95 17.31 9.37
CA PHE A 158 11.38 17.49 9.27
C PHE A 158 11.97 16.60 8.17
N ARG A 159 12.99 17.11 7.47
CA ARG A 159 13.65 16.39 6.39
C ARG A 159 14.49 15.25 6.96
N PHE A 160 14.52 14.14 6.24
CA PHE A 160 15.50 13.11 6.53
C PHE A 160 16.88 13.52 6.07
N SER A 161 17.86 13.20 6.90
CA SER A 161 19.27 13.42 6.61
C SER A 161 20.12 12.44 7.41
N GLU A 162 21.41 12.39 7.11
CA GLU A 162 22.39 11.56 7.78
C GLU A 162 23.54 12.45 8.22
N TRP A 163 23.88 12.44 9.53
CA TRP A 163 24.95 13.26 10.09
C TRP A 163 25.69 12.60 11.26
N ASN A 164 25.66 11.27 11.34
CA ASN A 164 26.29 10.46 12.39
C ASN A 164 25.86 10.83 13.83
N ALA A 165 24.60 11.22 14.00
CA ALA A 165 24.06 11.50 15.33
C ALA A 165 23.99 10.23 16.17
N VAL A 166 24.30 10.36 17.46
CA VAL A 166 24.15 9.28 18.43
C VAL A 166 22.70 9.23 18.92
N PRO A 167 21.98 8.09 18.79
CA PRO A 167 20.61 7.97 19.26
C PRO A 167 20.55 7.87 20.79
N THR A 168 19.91 8.85 21.43
CA THR A 168 19.77 8.93 22.90
C THR A 168 18.34 9.25 23.34
N GLN A 169 17.43 9.52 22.41
CA GLN A 169 16.15 10.14 22.73
C GLN A 169 15.04 9.16 23.12
N TYR A 170 15.06 7.93 22.57
CA TYR A 170 13.92 7.00 22.65
C TYR A 170 14.35 5.58 23.08
N GLY A 171 15.34 5.46 23.98
CA GLY A 171 15.86 4.16 24.43
C GLY A 171 16.61 3.42 23.33
N GLN A 172 16.19 2.18 23.01
CA GLN A 172 16.80 1.40 21.94
C GLN A 172 16.32 1.79 20.52
N CYS A 173 15.34 2.68 20.41
CA CYS A 173 14.92 3.21 19.12
C CYS A 173 15.97 4.21 18.60
N GLU A 174 16.66 3.85 17.52
CA GLU A 174 17.76 4.61 16.93
C GLU A 174 17.35 5.85 16.12
N MET A 175 16.09 6.26 16.21
CA MET A 175 15.63 7.50 15.58
C MET A 175 16.21 8.71 16.30
N VAL A 176 16.76 9.67 15.54
CA VAL A 176 17.24 10.94 16.10
C VAL A 176 16.48 12.10 15.47
N VAL A 177 15.95 12.98 16.31
CA VAL A 177 15.27 14.21 15.89
C VAL A 177 16.05 15.42 16.37
N ASP A 178 16.58 16.18 15.43
CA ASP A 178 17.19 17.49 15.69
C ASP A 178 16.13 18.59 15.55
N PHE A 179 15.50 18.96 16.67
CA PHE A 179 14.43 19.94 16.71
C PHE A 179 14.89 21.33 16.28
N LYS A 180 16.13 21.71 16.61
CA LYS A 180 16.69 23.01 16.22
C LYS A 180 17.02 23.05 14.73
N GLY A 181 17.68 22.01 14.23
CA GLY A 181 18.03 21.90 12.81
C GLY A 181 16.88 21.45 11.91
N ARG A 182 15.70 21.11 12.49
CA ARG A 182 14.50 20.65 11.78
C ARG A 182 14.80 19.49 10.80
N ARG A 183 15.53 18.48 11.30
CA ARG A 183 15.94 17.29 10.55
C ARG A 183 15.84 16.04 11.39
N ALA A 184 15.74 14.90 10.74
CA ALA A 184 15.60 13.61 11.37
C ALA A 184 16.56 12.58 10.75
N GLN A 185 17.29 11.83 11.59
CA GLN A 185 18.10 10.71 11.14
C GLN A 185 17.39 9.41 11.47
N PRO A 186 16.89 8.68 10.48
CA PRO A 186 16.24 7.40 10.71
C PRO A 186 17.28 6.30 10.90
N PRO A 187 16.94 5.22 11.63
CA PRO A 187 17.79 4.04 11.75
C PRO A 187 18.04 3.39 10.38
N LYS A 188 19.19 2.73 10.26
CA LYS A 188 19.62 2.10 8.98
C LYS A 188 18.53 1.21 8.36
N ARG A 189 17.85 0.40 9.18
CA ARG A 189 16.78 -0.51 8.73
C ARG A 189 15.58 0.17 8.07
N SER A 190 15.36 1.47 8.35
CA SER A 190 14.23 2.22 7.77
C SER A 190 14.59 2.99 6.50
N ARG A 191 15.89 3.21 6.25
CA ARG A 191 16.36 4.12 5.18
C ARG A 191 15.92 3.69 3.80
N GLY A 192 15.97 2.38 3.51
CA GLY A 192 15.50 1.82 2.24
C GLY A 192 14.01 2.06 2.00
N MET A 193 13.18 1.72 2.99
CA MET A 193 11.72 1.95 2.93
C MET A 193 11.38 3.43 2.74
N ILE A 194 12.05 4.31 3.48
CA ILE A 194 11.89 5.77 3.36
C ILE A 194 12.25 6.23 1.96
N ALA A 195 13.38 5.79 1.44
CA ALA A 195 13.85 6.16 0.11
C ALA A 195 12.86 5.73 -0.98
N ARG A 196 12.39 4.48 -0.94
CA ARG A 196 11.44 3.94 -1.93
C ARG A 196 10.08 4.63 -1.84
N ALA A 197 9.62 5.01 -0.64
CA ALA A 197 8.39 5.80 -0.48
C ALA A 197 8.53 7.20 -1.10
N TYR A 198 9.64 7.90 -0.84
CA TYR A 198 9.89 9.22 -1.42
C TYR A 198 10.04 9.21 -2.93
N LEU A 199 10.82 8.27 -3.46
CA LEU A 199 11.02 8.12 -4.91
C LEU A 199 9.70 7.81 -5.62
N TYR A 200 8.90 6.93 -5.03
CA TYR A 200 7.57 6.61 -5.54
C TYR A 200 6.63 7.81 -5.56
N MET A 201 6.53 8.54 -4.43
CA MET A 201 5.66 9.72 -4.36
C MET A 201 6.09 10.81 -5.35
N ALA A 202 7.40 10.99 -5.49
CA ALA A 202 7.95 11.95 -6.44
C ALA A 202 7.61 11.57 -7.90
N ASP A 203 7.80 10.30 -8.25
CA ASP A 203 7.53 9.77 -9.59
C ASP A 203 6.02 9.80 -9.92
N LYS A 204 5.21 9.16 -9.07
CA LYS A 204 3.76 9.02 -9.31
C LYS A 204 3.01 10.35 -9.37
N TYR A 205 3.37 11.30 -8.52
CA TYR A 205 2.62 12.55 -8.37
C TYR A 205 3.33 13.78 -8.94
N GLY A 206 4.51 13.61 -9.54
CA GLY A 206 5.31 14.69 -10.12
C GLY A 206 5.86 15.66 -9.05
N ILE A 207 6.16 15.17 -7.84
CA ILE A 207 6.67 16.01 -6.75
C ILE A 207 8.17 16.23 -6.94
N ARG A 208 8.59 17.49 -6.96
CA ARG A 208 9.99 17.86 -7.14
C ARG A 208 10.77 17.69 -5.84
N LEU A 209 11.72 16.76 -5.83
CA LEU A 209 12.72 16.64 -4.77
C LEU A 209 13.87 17.61 -5.04
N SER A 210 14.46 18.18 -3.97
CA SER A 210 15.73 18.90 -4.12
C SER A 210 16.82 17.93 -4.60
N GLN A 211 17.87 18.46 -5.22
CA GLN A 211 18.97 17.64 -5.69
C GLN A 211 19.62 16.82 -4.55
N ALA A 212 19.76 17.42 -3.36
CA ALA A 212 20.29 16.73 -2.18
C ALA A 212 19.39 15.59 -1.71
N GLN A 213 18.07 15.80 -1.64
CA GLN A 213 17.10 14.75 -1.28
C GLN A 213 17.07 13.63 -2.32
N SER A 214 17.06 13.96 -3.61
CA SER A 214 17.08 12.98 -4.68
C SER A 214 18.32 12.09 -4.60
N ARG A 215 19.52 12.66 -4.41
CA ARG A 215 20.77 11.90 -4.23
C ARG A 215 20.72 11.02 -2.98
N LEU A 216 20.27 11.54 -1.85
CA LEU A 216 20.17 10.79 -0.60
C LEU A 216 19.27 9.55 -0.76
N TYR A 217 18.06 9.73 -1.30
CA TYR A 217 17.13 8.62 -1.45
C TYR A 217 17.59 7.62 -2.52
N GLN A 218 18.23 8.05 -3.59
CA GLN A 218 18.84 7.13 -4.56
C GLN A 218 19.95 6.29 -3.93
N VAL A 219 20.80 6.89 -3.09
CA VAL A 219 21.86 6.16 -2.35
C VAL A 219 21.22 5.16 -1.38
N TRP A 220 20.28 5.58 -0.56
CA TRP A 220 19.61 4.70 0.40
C TRP A 220 18.83 3.56 -0.28
N ASN A 221 18.19 3.82 -1.40
CA ASN A 221 17.49 2.78 -2.17
C ASN A 221 18.45 1.68 -2.64
N ARG A 222 19.66 2.04 -3.08
CA ARG A 222 20.68 1.06 -3.50
C ARG A 222 21.34 0.36 -2.33
N GLN A 223 21.58 1.07 -1.23
CA GLN A 223 22.36 0.58 -0.09
C GLN A 223 21.54 -0.32 0.86
N TYR A 224 20.24 -0.07 0.99
CA TYR A 224 19.36 -0.75 1.92
C TYR A 224 18.28 -1.52 1.17
N ALA A 225 18.57 -2.79 0.86
CA ALA A 225 17.65 -3.68 0.18
C ALA A 225 16.33 -3.87 0.96
N PRO A 226 15.19 -4.11 0.28
CA PRO A 226 13.94 -4.47 0.95
C PRO A 226 14.06 -5.83 1.62
N ASP A 227 13.35 -6.03 2.72
CA ASP A 227 13.13 -7.36 3.31
C ASP A 227 11.87 -8.04 2.70
N ASP A 228 11.59 -9.27 3.16
CA ASP A 228 10.43 -10.05 2.67
C ASP A 228 9.10 -9.37 3.04
N ASN A 229 9.03 -8.74 4.20
CA ASN A 229 7.84 -8.01 4.62
C ASN A 229 7.60 -6.77 3.75
N GLU A 230 8.64 -6.04 3.34
CA GLU A 230 8.46 -4.91 2.43
C GLU A 230 8.01 -5.37 1.04
N CYS A 231 8.58 -6.46 0.53
CA CYS A 231 8.19 -7.05 -0.75
C CYS A 231 6.72 -7.52 -0.72
N LEU A 232 6.33 -8.30 0.29
CA LEU A 232 4.96 -8.77 0.46
C LEU A 232 3.98 -7.60 0.66
N ARG A 233 4.36 -6.61 1.48
CA ARG A 233 3.55 -5.40 1.67
C ARG A 233 3.27 -4.68 0.36
N ASN A 234 4.26 -4.56 -0.51
CA ASN A 234 4.11 -3.95 -1.84
C ASN A 234 3.09 -4.70 -2.70
N GLU A 235 3.14 -6.03 -2.73
CA GLU A 235 2.18 -6.87 -3.45
C GLU A 235 0.76 -6.75 -2.90
N LEU A 236 0.61 -6.74 -1.58
CA LEU A 236 -0.69 -6.58 -0.92
C LEU A 236 -1.31 -5.20 -1.20
N ILE A 237 -0.49 -4.15 -1.19
CA ILE A 237 -0.94 -2.81 -1.56
C ILE A 237 -1.38 -2.79 -3.02
N ALA A 238 -0.62 -3.40 -3.93
CA ALA A 238 -0.98 -3.45 -5.34
C ALA A 238 -2.34 -4.10 -5.59
N LYS A 239 -2.67 -5.17 -4.84
CA LYS A 239 -3.98 -5.83 -4.90
C LYS A 239 -5.13 -4.92 -4.44
N VAL A 240 -4.90 -4.05 -3.47
CA VAL A 240 -5.95 -3.21 -2.86
C VAL A 240 -6.04 -1.84 -3.52
N GLN A 241 -4.88 -1.21 -3.81
CA GLN A 241 -4.79 0.15 -4.34
C GLN A 241 -4.73 0.20 -5.87
N GLY A 242 -4.45 -0.95 -6.53
CA GLY A 242 -4.40 -1.06 -7.98
C GLY A 242 -3.06 -0.67 -8.62
N ASN A 243 -2.04 -0.39 -7.82
CA ASN A 243 -0.69 -0.13 -8.30
C ASN A 243 0.37 -0.53 -7.26
N ASP A 244 1.52 -0.98 -7.73
CA ASP A 244 2.70 -1.26 -6.92
C ASP A 244 3.60 -0.02 -6.78
N ASN A 245 4.62 -0.14 -5.94
CA ASN A 245 5.75 0.79 -5.91
C ASN A 245 6.89 0.18 -6.75
N PRO A 246 7.19 0.73 -7.95
CA PRO A 246 8.17 0.14 -8.85
C PRO A 246 9.60 0.13 -8.27
N PHE A 247 9.90 1.01 -7.32
CA PHE A 247 11.20 0.99 -6.63
C PHE A 247 11.32 -0.19 -5.67
N VAL A 248 10.22 -0.63 -5.05
CA VAL A 248 10.18 -1.86 -4.25
C VAL A 248 10.20 -3.08 -5.17
N THR A 249 9.35 -3.13 -6.19
CA THR A 249 9.25 -4.27 -7.12
C THR A 249 10.61 -4.58 -7.76
N LYS A 250 11.31 -3.56 -8.28
CA LYS A 250 12.65 -3.72 -8.86
C LYS A 250 13.67 -4.22 -7.84
N ALA A 251 13.66 -3.64 -6.63
CA ALA A 251 14.61 -4.02 -5.59
C ALA A 251 14.37 -5.46 -5.08
N CYS A 252 13.10 -5.90 -4.96
CA CYS A 252 12.76 -7.27 -4.59
C CYS A 252 13.18 -8.30 -5.67
N ALA A 253 13.03 -7.95 -6.95
CA ALA A 253 13.48 -8.82 -8.06
C ALA A 253 14.99 -9.05 -8.08
N LEU A 254 15.79 -8.11 -7.58
CA LEU A 254 17.26 -8.21 -7.51
C LEU A 254 17.76 -9.06 -6.33
N ARG A 255 16.89 -9.49 -5.41
CA ARG A 255 17.24 -10.35 -4.27
C ARG A 255 17.28 -11.84 -4.62
N LYS A 256 16.78 -12.21 -5.81
CA LYS A 256 16.82 -13.58 -6.33
C LYS A 256 18.19 -13.87 -6.95
#